data_706eadda299b0ab21eac6f2f7e02602c
#
_entry.id   706eadda299b0ab21eac6f2f7e02602c
#
_cell.length_a   1.000
_cell.length_b   1.000
_cell.length_c   1.000
_cell.angle_alpha   90.00
_cell.angle_beta   90.00
_cell.angle_gamma   90.00
#
_symmetry.space_group_name_H-M   'P 1'
#
loop_
_entity.id
_entity.type
_entity.pdbx_description
1 polymer ?
#
loop_
_entity_poly.entity_id
_entity_poly.type
_entity_poly.pdbx_seq_one_letter_code
_entity_poly.pdbx_strand_id
1 'polypeptide(L)'
;MRRSSDIDRLIADLQSSDSIHRDAAVARLRIVGARALPRLIDLIAAHASAPVRALALDALQGVDDVRAIDVAFDALRDGDADVVISALGVLRGWVAEETGTRLLDAITAIVVDRSRDARVRVAALAALSELPEHLVRPIRDQAPPPESAGPSLEDPVAVREWIQAYGADASLSMLHELVTRTHEREQAESSSRLRSEWLQARGRAHQALAKRNSLVALYDLRETFEAVTSALPRSFLSTAAAIGDANCLEPLARAWAAAGKDLNWKHELSTTAATIMRREKLTGRGAVVKKLRANFPGFV
;
A
#
# COMPACT_ATOMS: atom_id res chain seq x y z
N MET A 1 31.41 -5.21 -22.20
CA MET A 1 31.85 -6.19 -21.19
C MET A 1 31.63 -5.75 -19.73
N ARG A 2 31.91 -4.52 -19.26
CA ARG A 2 31.70 -4.11 -17.84
C ARG A 2 30.23 -4.19 -17.35
N ARG A 3 29.23 -3.91 -18.18
CA ARG A 3 27.80 -3.85 -17.77
C ARG A 3 27.14 -5.22 -17.55
N SER A 4 27.62 -6.30 -18.19
CA SER A 4 27.14 -7.67 -17.92
C SER A 4 27.61 -8.15 -16.54
N SER A 5 28.87 -7.84 -16.21
CA SER A 5 29.45 -8.13 -14.89
C SER A 5 28.70 -7.47 -13.72
N ASP A 6 28.10 -6.27 -13.94
CA ASP A 6 27.33 -5.58 -12.89
C ASP A 6 25.99 -6.28 -12.64
N ILE A 7 25.30 -6.77 -13.68
CA ILE A 7 24.06 -7.54 -13.52
C ILE A 7 24.35 -8.87 -12.83
N ASP A 8 25.38 -9.60 -13.26
CA ASP A 8 25.75 -10.88 -12.65
C ASP A 8 26.10 -10.72 -11.16
N ARG A 9 26.72 -9.59 -10.78
CA ARG A 9 26.98 -9.26 -9.38
C ARG A 9 25.68 -9.00 -8.60
N LEU A 10 24.75 -8.21 -9.15
CA LEU A 10 23.46 -7.96 -8.51
C LEU A 10 22.64 -9.26 -8.35
N ILE A 11 22.70 -10.16 -9.32
CA ILE A 11 22.07 -11.49 -9.21
C ILE A 11 22.73 -12.31 -8.08
N ALA A 12 24.03 -12.24 -7.91
CA ALA A 12 24.71 -12.89 -6.78
C ALA A 12 24.33 -12.25 -5.44
N ASP A 13 24.16 -10.93 -5.40
CA ASP A 13 23.73 -10.21 -4.21
C ASP A 13 22.31 -10.58 -3.75
N LEU A 14 21.40 -11.05 -4.63
CA LEU A 14 20.09 -11.61 -4.26
C LEU A 14 20.22 -12.86 -3.39
N GLN A 15 21.34 -13.57 -3.45
CA GLN A 15 21.62 -14.78 -2.67
C GLN A 15 22.38 -14.48 -1.36
N SER A 16 22.65 -13.21 -1.07
CA SER A 16 23.38 -12.80 0.15
C SER A 16 22.59 -13.20 1.40
N SER A 17 23.30 -13.55 2.47
CA SER A 17 22.71 -13.73 3.80
C SER A 17 22.24 -12.42 4.43
N ASP A 18 22.81 -11.28 4.01
CA ASP A 18 22.46 -9.95 4.49
C ASP A 18 21.23 -9.40 3.75
N SER A 19 20.15 -9.09 4.49
CA SER A 19 18.91 -8.54 3.95
C SER A 19 19.11 -7.18 3.29
N ILE A 20 20.00 -6.33 3.82
CA ILE A 20 20.28 -5.00 3.26
C ILE A 20 20.88 -5.13 1.86
N HIS A 21 21.78 -6.09 1.67
CA HIS A 21 22.36 -6.36 0.36
C HIS A 21 21.32 -6.90 -0.63
N ARG A 22 20.44 -7.82 -0.18
CA ARG A 22 19.34 -8.33 -1.01
C ARG A 22 18.38 -7.23 -1.45
N ASP A 23 17.92 -6.39 -0.52
CA ASP A 23 17.00 -5.30 -0.80
C ASP A 23 17.61 -4.26 -1.76
N ALA A 24 18.89 -3.94 -1.56
CA ALA A 24 19.63 -3.05 -2.47
C ALA A 24 19.78 -3.66 -3.87
N ALA A 25 20.00 -4.98 -3.98
CA ALA A 25 20.08 -5.67 -5.25
C ALA A 25 18.74 -5.64 -6.00
N VAL A 26 17.61 -5.95 -5.32
CA VAL A 26 16.25 -5.85 -5.88
C VAL A 26 15.99 -4.44 -6.41
N ALA A 27 16.25 -3.41 -5.61
CA ALA A 27 16.02 -2.02 -6.01
C ALA A 27 16.83 -1.63 -7.25
N ARG A 28 18.11 -2.04 -7.31
CA ARG A 28 18.99 -1.77 -8.47
C ARG A 28 18.57 -2.54 -9.72
N LEU A 29 18.16 -3.82 -9.58
CA LEU A 29 17.69 -4.64 -10.69
C LEU A 29 16.39 -4.08 -11.28
N ARG A 30 15.48 -3.54 -10.48
CA ARG A 30 14.29 -2.79 -10.97
C ARG A 30 14.69 -1.60 -11.85
N ILE A 31 15.73 -0.83 -11.45
CA ILE A 31 16.25 0.29 -12.25
C ILE A 31 16.90 -0.19 -13.55
N VAL A 32 17.61 -1.33 -13.50
CA VAL A 32 18.20 -1.94 -14.71
C VAL A 32 17.12 -2.39 -15.69
N GLY A 33 15.98 -2.83 -15.19
CA GLY A 33 14.76 -3.16 -15.95
C GLY A 33 14.97 -4.32 -16.93
N ALA A 34 14.43 -4.20 -18.13
CA ALA A 34 14.41 -5.27 -19.17
C ALA A 34 15.79 -5.87 -19.49
N ARG A 35 16.89 -5.16 -19.24
CA ARG A 35 18.24 -5.70 -19.47
C ARG A 35 18.63 -6.81 -18.50
N ALA A 36 18.08 -6.83 -17.29
CA ALA A 36 18.30 -7.89 -16.32
C ALA A 36 17.38 -9.11 -16.55
N LEU A 37 16.30 -8.92 -17.32
CA LEU A 37 15.23 -9.90 -17.50
C LEU A 37 15.73 -11.30 -17.88
N PRO A 38 16.61 -11.52 -18.87
CA PRO A 38 17.05 -12.90 -19.21
C PRO A 38 17.69 -13.62 -18.02
N ARG A 39 18.51 -12.90 -17.23
CA ARG A 39 19.17 -13.47 -16.06
C ARG A 39 18.21 -13.74 -14.91
N LEU A 40 17.21 -12.87 -14.72
CA LEU A 40 16.17 -13.08 -13.72
C LEU A 40 15.26 -14.25 -14.09
N ILE A 41 14.91 -14.42 -15.37
CA ILE A 41 14.17 -15.57 -15.87
C ILE A 41 14.90 -16.88 -15.56
N ASP A 42 16.19 -16.96 -15.90
CA ASP A 42 17.01 -18.14 -15.64
C ASP A 42 17.05 -18.46 -14.13
N LEU A 43 17.16 -17.42 -13.30
CA LEU A 43 17.19 -17.57 -11.83
C LEU A 43 15.86 -18.08 -11.29
N ILE A 44 14.73 -17.53 -11.73
CA ILE A 44 13.38 -17.93 -11.29
C ILE A 44 13.12 -19.39 -11.69
N ALA A 45 13.49 -19.79 -12.92
CA ALA A 45 13.22 -21.12 -13.43
C ALA A 45 14.08 -22.21 -12.77
N ALA A 46 15.33 -21.91 -12.44
CA ALA A 46 16.32 -22.92 -12.06
C ALA A 46 16.72 -22.93 -10.58
N HIS A 47 16.44 -21.85 -9.80
CA HIS A 47 16.96 -21.75 -8.44
C HIS A 47 16.14 -22.56 -7.42
N ALA A 48 16.82 -23.40 -6.64
CA ALA A 48 16.18 -24.29 -5.66
C ALA A 48 15.56 -23.52 -4.47
N SER A 49 16.12 -22.35 -4.10
CA SER A 49 15.66 -21.56 -2.95
C SER A 49 14.47 -20.68 -3.33
N ALA A 50 13.31 -20.92 -2.72
CA ALA A 50 12.10 -20.11 -2.90
C ALA A 50 12.30 -18.62 -2.57
N PRO A 51 12.97 -18.24 -1.46
CA PRO A 51 13.25 -16.82 -1.18
C PRO A 51 14.02 -16.12 -2.30
N VAL A 52 14.96 -16.79 -2.97
CA VAL A 52 15.71 -16.19 -4.09
C VAL A 52 14.83 -16.03 -5.32
N ARG A 53 13.93 -17.01 -5.61
CA ARG A 53 12.96 -16.89 -6.71
C ARG A 53 11.99 -15.73 -6.45
N ALA A 54 11.49 -15.57 -5.21
CA ALA A 54 10.62 -14.48 -4.83
C ALA A 54 11.30 -13.10 -5.02
N LEU A 55 12.55 -12.94 -4.55
CA LEU A 55 13.32 -11.70 -4.75
C LEU A 55 13.59 -11.39 -6.23
N ALA A 56 13.79 -12.43 -7.05
CA ALA A 56 13.97 -12.25 -8.49
C ALA A 56 12.67 -11.79 -9.17
N LEU A 57 11.50 -12.30 -8.74
CA LEU A 57 10.20 -11.81 -9.17
C LEU A 57 9.96 -10.38 -8.70
N ASP A 58 10.30 -10.06 -7.46
CA ASP A 58 10.21 -8.68 -6.96
C ASP A 58 11.04 -7.71 -7.79
N ALA A 59 12.21 -8.14 -8.27
CA ALA A 59 13.02 -7.33 -9.15
C ALA A 59 12.40 -7.12 -10.55
N LEU A 60 11.42 -7.94 -10.96
CA LEU A 60 10.66 -7.79 -12.21
C LEU A 60 9.46 -6.84 -12.10
N GLN A 61 9.05 -6.45 -10.89
CA GLN A 61 7.91 -5.54 -10.72
C GLN A 61 8.18 -4.21 -11.43
N GLY A 62 7.25 -3.82 -12.32
CA GLY A 62 7.36 -2.59 -13.10
C GLY A 62 8.26 -2.70 -14.35
N VAL A 63 8.75 -3.89 -14.70
CA VAL A 63 9.42 -4.14 -15.98
C VAL A 63 8.37 -4.31 -17.07
N ASP A 64 8.35 -3.39 -18.03
CA ASP A 64 7.45 -3.40 -19.18
C ASP A 64 7.99 -4.33 -20.29
N ASP A 65 7.82 -5.65 -20.10
CA ASP A 65 8.23 -6.67 -21.07
C ASP A 65 7.34 -7.91 -20.92
N VAL A 66 6.72 -8.36 -22.02
CA VAL A 66 5.80 -9.49 -22.03
C VAL A 66 6.40 -10.78 -21.44
N ARG A 67 7.71 -10.98 -21.57
CA ARG A 67 8.40 -12.15 -21.00
C ARG A 67 8.35 -12.15 -19.45
N ALA A 68 8.27 -10.98 -18.81
CA ALA A 68 8.09 -10.89 -17.38
C ALA A 68 6.71 -11.40 -16.96
N ILE A 69 5.67 -11.17 -17.80
CA ILE A 69 4.32 -11.67 -17.58
C ILE A 69 4.32 -13.21 -17.65
N ASP A 70 4.91 -13.80 -18.70
CA ASP A 70 4.92 -15.24 -18.89
C ASP A 70 5.59 -15.96 -17.71
N VAL A 71 6.76 -15.45 -17.26
CA VAL A 71 7.47 -16.03 -16.12
C VAL A 71 6.67 -15.88 -14.81
N ALA A 72 6.07 -14.72 -14.57
CA ALA A 72 5.24 -14.50 -13.39
C ALA A 72 3.98 -15.36 -13.43
N PHE A 73 3.38 -15.56 -14.62
CA PHE A 73 2.24 -16.42 -14.80
C PHE A 73 2.55 -17.89 -14.50
N ASP A 74 3.72 -18.37 -14.92
CA ASP A 74 4.18 -19.72 -14.60
C ASP A 74 4.48 -19.86 -13.09
N ALA A 75 5.03 -18.83 -12.46
CA ALA A 75 5.32 -18.80 -11.03
C ALA A 75 4.05 -18.80 -10.13
N LEU A 76 2.85 -18.54 -10.67
CA LEU A 76 1.58 -18.73 -9.93
C LEU A 76 1.34 -20.19 -9.52
N ARG A 77 2.06 -21.14 -10.13
CA ARG A 77 1.99 -22.58 -9.82
C ARG A 77 3.08 -23.02 -8.84
N ASP A 78 3.94 -22.12 -8.39
CA ASP A 78 4.97 -22.47 -7.40
C ASP A 78 4.34 -22.99 -6.11
N GLY A 79 5.03 -23.94 -5.46
CA GLY A 79 4.59 -24.50 -4.19
C GLY A 79 4.80 -23.58 -2.99
N ASP A 80 5.62 -22.54 -3.15
CA ASP A 80 5.94 -21.59 -2.10
C ASP A 80 5.06 -20.33 -2.18
N ALA A 81 4.45 -19.96 -1.05
CA ALA A 81 3.51 -18.84 -0.97
C ALA A 81 4.15 -17.49 -1.32
N ASP A 82 5.38 -17.24 -0.89
CA ASP A 82 6.06 -15.97 -1.11
C ASP A 82 6.44 -15.78 -2.59
N VAL A 83 6.77 -16.89 -3.29
CA VAL A 83 6.99 -16.86 -4.75
C VAL A 83 5.71 -16.49 -5.48
N VAL A 84 4.58 -17.09 -5.12
CA VAL A 84 3.28 -16.77 -5.73
C VAL A 84 2.86 -15.33 -5.45
N ILE A 85 3.08 -14.83 -4.23
CA ILE A 85 2.79 -13.44 -3.86
C ILE A 85 3.63 -12.47 -4.69
N SER A 86 4.94 -12.72 -4.85
CA SER A 86 5.82 -11.90 -5.68
C SER A 86 5.40 -11.93 -7.17
N ALA A 87 4.96 -13.10 -7.68
CA ALA A 87 4.42 -13.24 -9.03
C ALA A 87 3.15 -12.41 -9.24
N LEU A 88 2.21 -12.42 -8.29
CA LEU A 88 1.02 -11.58 -8.31
C LEU A 88 1.38 -10.09 -8.32
N GLY A 89 2.45 -9.70 -7.63
CA GLY A 89 2.99 -8.34 -7.64
C GLY A 89 3.46 -7.89 -9.02
N VAL A 90 4.09 -8.77 -9.80
CA VAL A 90 4.49 -8.50 -11.20
C VAL A 90 3.24 -8.36 -12.07
N LEU A 91 2.28 -9.27 -11.94
CA LEU A 91 1.09 -9.35 -12.79
C LEU A 91 0.09 -8.22 -12.54
N ARG A 92 0.11 -7.61 -11.35
CA ARG A 92 -0.83 -6.54 -10.96
C ARG A 92 -0.88 -5.39 -11.97
N GLY A 93 0.27 -4.98 -12.54
CA GLY A 93 0.34 -3.92 -13.53
C GLY A 93 -0.31 -4.27 -14.87
N TRP A 94 -0.58 -5.55 -15.14
CA TRP A 94 -1.04 -6.06 -16.43
C TRP A 94 -2.49 -6.52 -16.45
N VAL A 95 -3.16 -6.57 -15.31
CA VAL A 95 -4.54 -7.08 -15.19
C VAL A 95 -5.54 -6.25 -16.00
N ALA A 96 -5.26 -4.98 -16.23
CA ALA A 96 -6.14 -4.07 -16.98
C ALA A 96 -5.91 -4.09 -18.50
N GLU A 97 -4.91 -4.83 -19.01
CA GLU A 97 -4.56 -4.86 -20.43
C GLU A 97 -5.24 -5.99 -21.21
N GLU A 98 -5.02 -6.07 -22.54
CA GLU A 98 -5.69 -7.08 -23.41
C GLU A 98 -5.39 -8.54 -23.04
N THR A 99 -4.28 -8.82 -22.36
CA THR A 99 -3.96 -10.12 -21.77
C THR A 99 -4.83 -10.47 -20.55
N GLY A 100 -5.71 -9.55 -20.14
CA GLY A 100 -6.43 -9.56 -18.86
C GLY A 100 -7.35 -10.76 -18.65
N THR A 101 -7.99 -11.34 -19.68
CA THR A 101 -8.95 -12.44 -19.46
C THR A 101 -8.27 -13.67 -18.87
N ARG A 102 -7.18 -14.14 -19.49
CA ARG A 102 -6.42 -15.30 -18.98
C ARG A 102 -5.85 -15.05 -17.59
N LEU A 103 -5.39 -13.82 -17.35
CA LEU A 103 -4.83 -13.42 -16.07
C LEU A 103 -5.93 -13.32 -15.01
N LEU A 104 -7.08 -12.73 -15.36
CA LEU A 104 -8.24 -12.64 -14.48
C LEU A 104 -8.74 -14.02 -14.05
N ASP A 105 -8.84 -14.97 -14.99
CA ASP A 105 -9.24 -16.34 -14.70
C ASP A 105 -8.27 -17.04 -13.74
N ALA A 106 -6.95 -16.88 -13.97
CA ALA A 106 -5.93 -17.47 -13.11
C ALA A 106 -5.94 -16.89 -11.70
N ILE A 107 -6.06 -15.55 -11.58
CA ILE A 107 -6.12 -14.90 -10.28
C ILE A 107 -7.43 -15.26 -9.57
N THR A 108 -8.56 -15.30 -10.29
CA THR A 108 -9.86 -15.73 -9.74
C THR A 108 -9.78 -17.13 -9.17
N ALA A 109 -9.16 -18.06 -9.89
CA ALA A 109 -8.97 -19.44 -9.40
C ALA A 109 -8.19 -19.49 -8.09
N ILE A 110 -7.16 -18.63 -7.94
CA ILE A 110 -6.39 -18.52 -6.68
C ILE A 110 -7.27 -17.97 -5.55
N VAL A 111 -8.05 -16.91 -5.82
CA VAL A 111 -8.90 -16.25 -4.81
C VAL A 111 -9.91 -17.23 -4.21
N VAL A 112 -10.56 -18.08 -5.03
CA VAL A 112 -11.62 -18.99 -4.59
C VAL A 112 -11.08 -20.31 -4.02
N ASP A 113 -9.83 -20.65 -4.27
CA ASP A 113 -9.23 -21.91 -3.81
C ASP A 113 -8.93 -21.87 -2.31
N ARG A 114 -9.78 -22.55 -1.53
CA ARG A 114 -9.65 -22.67 -0.07
C ARG A 114 -8.40 -23.45 0.39
N SER A 115 -7.77 -24.23 -0.47
CA SER A 115 -6.56 -24.98 -0.14
C SER A 115 -5.30 -24.13 -0.20
N ARG A 116 -5.35 -22.98 -0.87
CA ARG A 116 -4.24 -22.03 -0.95
C ARG A 116 -4.04 -21.29 0.37
N ASP A 117 -2.79 -20.94 0.64
CA ASP A 117 -2.42 -20.06 1.76
C ASP A 117 -3.28 -18.79 1.75
N ALA A 118 -3.75 -18.37 2.93
CA ALA A 118 -4.58 -17.18 3.08
C ALA A 118 -3.88 -15.92 2.56
N ARG A 119 -2.56 -15.79 2.76
CA ARG A 119 -1.75 -14.67 2.25
C ARG A 119 -1.76 -14.60 0.73
N VAL A 120 -1.70 -15.76 0.06
CA VAL A 120 -1.76 -15.84 -1.41
C VAL A 120 -3.13 -15.39 -1.93
N ARG A 121 -4.22 -15.80 -1.28
CA ARG A 121 -5.58 -15.35 -1.63
C ARG A 121 -5.75 -13.85 -1.44
N VAL A 122 -5.21 -13.29 -0.34
CA VAL A 122 -5.21 -11.84 -0.09
C VAL A 122 -4.44 -11.09 -1.18
N ALA A 123 -3.24 -11.54 -1.51
CA ALA A 123 -2.43 -10.93 -2.57
C ALA A 123 -3.13 -11.02 -3.94
N ALA A 124 -3.81 -12.13 -4.22
CA ALA A 124 -4.60 -12.29 -5.44
C ALA A 124 -5.77 -11.29 -5.53
N LEU A 125 -6.53 -11.12 -4.45
CA LEU A 125 -7.57 -10.08 -4.40
C LEU A 125 -6.99 -8.66 -4.50
N ALA A 126 -5.85 -8.40 -3.87
CA ALA A 126 -5.16 -7.13 -3.98
C ALA A 126 -4.71 -6.84 -5.43
N ALA A 127 -4.28 -7.85 -6.17
CA ALA A 127 -3.92 -7.71 -7.58
C ALA A 127 -5.11 -7.30 -8.47
N LEU A 128 -6.34 -7.72 -8.11
CA LEU A 128 -7.57 -7.35 -8.84
C LEU A 128 -8.09 -5.95 -8.51
N SER A 129 -7.58 -5.28 -7.49
CA SER A 129 -8.13 -4.01 -6.98
C SER A 129 -7.99 -2.82 -7.93
N GLU A 130 -7.15 -2.92 -8.95
CA GLU A 130 -7.01 -1.91 -10.01
C GLU A 130 -8.14 -2.01 -11.07
N LEU A 131 -8.89 -3.12 -11.06
CA LEU A 131 -10.02 -3.31 -11.96
C LEU A 131 -11.28 -2.60 -11.45
N PRO A 132 -12.23 -2.28 -12.37
CA PRO A 132 -13.53 -1.74 -11.98
C PRO A 132 -14.28 -2.66 -11.00
N GLU A 133 -14.92 -2.07 -9.99
CA GLU A 133 -15.59 -2.78 -8.90
C GLU A 133 -16.62 -3.81 -9.38
N HIS A 134 -17.32 -3.54 -10.47
CA HIS A 134 -18.31 -4.48 -11.03
C HIS A 134 -17.71 -5.79 -11.54
N LEU A 135 -16.41 -5.83 -11.86
CA LEU A 135 -15.67 -7.05 -12.23
C LEU A 135 -15.11 -7.77 -11.00
N VAL A 136 -14.65 -7.02 -10.00
CA VAL A 136 -14.02 -7.57 -8.80
C VAL A 136 -15.03 -8.10 -7.78
N ARG A 137 -16.17 -7.43 -7.65
CA ARG A 137 -17.21 -7.79 -6.66
C ARG A 137 -17.67 -9.24 -6.77
N PRO A 138 -18.02 -9.80 -7.96
CA PRO A 138 -18.45 -11.19 -8.05
C PRO A 138 -17.37 -12.19 -7.64
N ILE A 139 -16.08 -11.85 -7.83
CA ILE A 139 -14.95 -12.67 -7.41
C ILE A 139 -14.80 -12.60 -5.89
N ARG A 140 -14.88 -11.41 -5.32
CA ARG A 140 -14.82 -11.19 -3.87
C ARG A 140 -15.94 -11.90 -3.13
N ASP A 141 -17.16 -11.89 -3.67
CA ASP A 141 -18.32 -12.56 -3.08
C ASP A 141 -18.17 -14.09 -3.05
N GLN A 142 -17.33 -14.66 -3.91
CA GLN A 142 -16.99 -16.10 -3.95
C GLN A 142 -15.76 -16.44 -3.09
N ALA A 143 -14.96 -15.43 -2.73
CA ALA A 143 -13.79 -15.64 -1.88
C ALA A 143 -14.21 -16.16 -0.50
N PRO A 144 -13.41 -17.04 0.12
CA PRO A 144 -13.62 -17.40 1.52
C PRO A 144 -13.61 -16.12 2.38
N PRO A 145 -14.49 -16.03 3.39
CA PRO A 145 -14.51 -14.87 4.26
C PRO A 145 -13.12 -14.64 4.90
N PRO A 146 -12.74 -13.38 5.17
CA PRO A 146 -11.50 -13.10 5.86
C PRO A 146 -11.49 -13.83 7.20
N GLU A 147 -10.34 -14.38 7.56
CA GLU A 147 -10.19 -15.01 8.87
C GLU A 147 -10.56 -13.99 9.95
N SER A 148 -11.32 -14.42 10.94
CA SER A 148 -11.83 -13.57 12.02
C SER A 148 -10.73 -12.85 12.82
N ALA A 149 -9.50 -13.32 12.73
CA ALA A 149 -8.32 -12.76 13.41
C ALA A 149 -7.70 -11.52 12.73
N GLY A 150 -8.14 -11.15 11.52
CA GLY A 150 -7.49 -10.06 10.76
C GLY A 150 -6.10 -10.44 10.20
N PRO A 151 -5.35 -9.47 9.67
CA PRO A 151 -4.00 -9.70 9.15
C PRO A 151 -2.98 -9.89 10.27
N SER A 152 -1.90 -10.64 9.99
CA SER A 152 -0.71 -10.62 10.84
C SER A 152 -0.12 -9.21 10.90
N LEU A 153 0.21 -8.76 12.12
CA LEU A 153 0.83 -7.45 12.35
C LEU A 153 2.36 -7.54 12.43
N GLU A 154 2.94 -8.46 11.70
CA GLU A 154 4.41 -8.58 11.58
C GLU A 154 4.95 -7.88 10.34
N ASP A 155 4.13 -7.77 9.30
CA ASP A 155 4.49 -7.13 8.03
C ASP A 155 3.48 -6.04 7.63
N PRO A 156 3.90 -4.76 7.53
CA PRO A 156 3.03 -3.66 7.13
C PRO A 156 2.50 -3.79 5.68
N VAL A 157 3.23 -4.49 4.81
CA VAL A 157 2.78 -4.73 3.42
C VAL A 157 1.60 -5.69 3.43
N ALA A 158 1.70 -6.80 4.15
CA ALA A 158 0.61 -7.76 4.29
C ALA A 158 -0.65 -7.12 4.90
N VAL A 159 -0.49 -6.22 5.88
CA VAL A 159 -1.62 -5.45 6.45
C VAL A 159 -2.29 -4.57 5.39
N ARG A 160 -1.52 -3.85 4.56
CA ARG A 160 -2.07 -3.01 3.49
C ARG A 160 -2.83 -3.83 2.45
N GLU A 161 -2.27 -4.95 2.04
CA GLU A 161 -2.90 -5.85 1.07
C GLU A 161 -4.20 -6.44 1.63
N TRP A 162 -4.19 -6.85 2.90
CA TRP A 162 -5.40 -7.32 3.57
C TRP A 162 -6.49 -6.23 3.60
N ILE A 163 -6.14 -4.99 3.99
CA ILE A 163 -7.09 -3.87 3.99
C ILE A 163 -7.62 -3.59 2.58
N GLN A 164 -6.77 -3.70 1.56
CA GLN A 164 -7.16 -3.50 0.17
C GLN A 164 -8.13 -4.59 -0.31
N ALA A 165 -7.88 -5.84 0.07
CA ALA A 165 -8.71 -6.98 -0.32
C ALA A 165 -10.04 -7.04 0.45
N TYR A 166 -10.01 -6.82 1.76
CA TYR A 166 -11.14 -7.09 2.65
C TYR A 166 -11.68 -5.87 3.39
N GLY A 167 -11.02 -4.72 3.32
CA GLY A 167 -11.40 -3.54 4.10
C GLY A 167 -12.82 -3.01 3.83
N ALA A 168 -13.39 -3.31 2.65
CA ALA A 168 -14.78 -2.97 2.34
C ALA A 168 -15.78 -3.78 3.18
N ASP A 169 -15.46 -5.05 3.46
CA ASP A 169 -16.33 -6.02 4.11
C ASP A 169 -15.96 -6.29 5.58
N ALA A 170 -14.75 -5.91 6.00
CA ALA A 170 -14.27 -6.03 7.37
C ALA A 170 -15.17 -5.27 8.34
N SER A 171 -15.31 -5.75 9.59
CA SER A 171 -16.07 -5.02 10.60
C SER A 171 -15.42 -3.67 10.92
N LEU A 172 -16.24 -2.66 11.32
CA LEU A 172 -15.70 -1.37 11.74
C LEU A 172 -14.78 -1.50 12.96
N SER A 173 -15.07 -2.46 13.84
CA SER A 173 -14.24 -2.79 15.01
C SER A 173 -12.87 -3.30 14.58
N MET A 174 -12.80 -4.22 13.59
CA MET A 174 -11.55 -4.72 13.04
C MET A 174 -10.72 -3.60 12.42
N LEU A 175 -11.34 -2.76 11.58
CA LEU A 175 -10.63 -1.63 10.96
C LEU A 175 -10.13 -0.61 12.00
N HIS A 176 -10.88 -0.38 13.07
CA HIS A 176 -10.46 0.47 14.18
C HIS A 176 -9.28 -0.16 14.95
N GLU A 177 -9.36 -1.44 15.24
CA GLU A 177 -8.25 -2.19 15.85
C GLU A 177 -6.99 -2.11 14.99
N LEU A 178 -7.12 -2.24 13.67
CA LEU A 178 -5.98 -2.08 12.75
C LEU A 178 -5.38 -0.67 12.81
N VAL A 179 -6.19 0.40 12.93
CA VAL A 179 -5.65 1.76 13.14
C VAL A 179 -4.83 1.81 14.42
N THR A 180 -5.37 1.33 15.54
CA THR A 180 -4.69 1.37 16.84
C THR A 180 -3.38 0.56 16.81
N ARG A 181 -3.44 -0.69 16.36
CA ARG A 181 -2.27 -1.57 16.38
C ARG A 181 -1.19 -1.19 15.39
N THR A 182 -1.57 -0.66 14.22
CA THR A 182 -0.57 -0.12 13.28
C THR A 182 0.09 1.14 13.80
N HIS A 183 -0.64 1.97 14.58
CA HIS A 183 -0.07 3.12 15.27
C HIS A 183 0.96 2.68 16.35
N GLU A 184 0.61 1.70 17.17
CA GLU A 184 1.53 1.12 18.16
C GLU A 184 2.81 0.56 17.51
N ARG A 185 2.66 -0.16 16.39
CA ARG A 185 3.81 -0.68 15.62
C ARG A 185 4.66 0.44 15.02
N GLU A 186 4.03 1.48 14.48
CA GLU A 186 4.72 2.66 13.96
C GLU A 186 5.57 3.34 15.04
N GLN A 187 5.02 3.50 16.25
CA GLN A 187 5.72 4.12 17.38
C GLN A 187 6.86 3.26 17.92
N ALA A 188 6.68 1.93 17.97
CA ALA A 188 7.68 0.99 18.46
C ALA A 188 8.82 0.73 17.46
N GLU A 189 8.62 1.09 16.18
CA GLU A 189 9.57 0.78 15.12
C GLU A 189 10.78 1.72 15.14
N SER A 190 11.97 1.13 15.17
CA SER A 190 13.24 1.86 15.17
C SER A 190 13.67 2.29 13.75
N SER A 191 13.38 1.45 12.75
CA SER A 191 13.70 1.72 11.35
C SER A 191 12.79 2.80 10.77
N SER A 192 13.36 3.89 10.25
CA SER A 192 12.60 4.96 9.60
C SER A 192 11.82 4.47 8.38
N ARG A 193 12.37 3.50 7.64
CA ARG A 193 11.71 2.87 6.49
C ARG A 193 10.47 2.10 6.93
N LEU A 194 10.62 1.17 7.88
CA LEU A 194 9.50 0.36 8.36
C LEU A 194 8.45 1.22 9.08
N ARG A 195 8.86 2.26 9.80
CA ARG A 195 7.94 3.25 10.39
C ARG A 195 7.08 3.91 9.30
N SER A 196 7.67 4.30 8.18
CA SER A 196 6.93 4.86 7.04
C SER A 196 5.95 3.84 6.44
N GLU A 197 6.31 2.55 6.36
CA GLU A 197 5.43 1.49 5.87
C GLU A 197 4.25 1.25 6.82
N TRP A 198 4.46 1.26 8.15
CA TRP A 198 3.39 1.19 9.15
C TRP A 198 2.45 2.40 9.07
N LEU A 199 3.01 3.61 8.91
CA LEU A 199 2.22 4.83 8.69
C LEU A 199 1.32 4.71 7.44
N GLN A 200 1.84 4.14 6.35
CA GLN A 200 1.04 3.88 5.15
C GLN A 200 -0.08 2.85 5.41
N ALA A 201 0.21 1.77 6.16
CA ALA A 201 -0.80 0.78 6.54
C ALA A 201 -1.91 1.41 7.38
N ARG A 202 -1.55 2.23 8.39
CA ARG A 202 -2.50 2.99 9.20
C ARG A 202 -3.37 3.92 8.36
N GLY A 203 -2.76 4.65 7.43
CA GLY A 203 -3.49 5.53 6.51
C GLY A 203 -4.50 4.76 5.62
N ARG A 204 -4.18 3.53 5.22
CA ARG A 204 -5.13 2.67 4.48
C ARG A 204 -6.30 2.22 5.34
N ALA A 205 -6.08 1.89 6.62
CA ALA A 205 -7.16 1.56 7.57
C ALA A 205 -8.12 2.74 7.77
N HIS A 206 -7.57 3.95 7.96
CA HIS A 206 -8.35 5.18 8.00
C HIS A 206 -9.18 5.39 6.72
N GLN A 207 -8.59 5.18 5.56
CA GLN A 207 -9.28 5.34 4.28
C GLN A 207 -10.43 4.32 4.12
N ALA A 208 -10.25 3.08 4.59
CA ALA A 208 -11.30 2.06 4.58
C ALA A 208 -12.47 2.47 5.49
N LEU A 209 -12.19 3.00 6.68
CA LEU A 209 -13.20 3.55 7.59
C LEU A 209 -13.95 4.75 6.96
N ALA A 210 -13.21 5.67 6.33
CA ALA A 210 -13.79 6.84 5.69
C ALA A 210 -14.72 6.50 4.51
N LYS A 211 -14.39 5.50 3.70
CA LYS A 211 -15.27 5.01 2.63
C LYS A 211 -16.64 4.54 3.14
N ARG A 212 -16.70 4.15 4.40
CA ARG A 212 -17.94 3.72 5.10
C ARG A 212 -18.53 4.81 5.98
N ASN A 213 -18.07 6.06 5.83
CA ASN A 213 -18.47 7.21 6.65
C ASN A 213 -18.31 6.98 8.17
N SER A 214 -17.36 6.14 8.59
CA SER A 214 -17.11 5.83 9.99
C SER A 214 -16.19 6.87 10.63
N LEU A 215 -16.63 7.41 11.78
CA LEU A 215 -15.87 8.39 12.56
C LEU A 215 -15.06 7.74 13.70
N VAL A 216 -15.07 6.41 13.81
CA VAL A 216 -14.55 5.69 14.98
C VAL A 216 -13.05 5.97 15.23
N ALA A 217 -12.26 6.23 14.19
CA ALA A 217 -10.85 6.56 14.30
C ALA A 217 -10.53 8.06 14.09
N LEU A 218 -11.52 8.94 14.19
CA LEU A 218 -11.33 10.37 13.93
C LEU A 218 -10.39 11.04 14.96
N TYR A 219 -10.34 10.52 16.20
CA TYR A 219 -9.43 10.98 17.22
C TYR A 219 -7.96 10.73 16.82
N ASP A 220 -7.62 9.49 16.41
CA ASP A 220 -6.27 9.14 15.94
C ASP A 220 -5.84 10.00 14.74
N LEU A 221 -6.78 10.28 13.83
CA LEU A 221 -6.54 11.15 12.69
C LEU A 221 -6.15 12.58 13.12
N ARG A 222 -6.85 13.15 14.10
CA ARG A 222 -6.54 14.49 14.64
C ARG A 222 -5.18 14.53 15.32
N GLU A 223 -4.92 13.57 16.20
CA GLU A 223 -3.65 13.42 16.93
C GLU A 223 -2.49 13.28 15.94
N THR A 224 -2.69 12.52 14.86
CA THR A 224 -1.68 12.38 13.80
C THR A 224 -1.32 13.72 13.17
N PHE A 225 -2.31 14.58 12.86
CA PHE A 225 -2.02 15.93 12.31
C PHE A 225 -1.40 16.86 13.35
N GLU A 226 -1.67 16.71 14.64
CA GLU A 226 -1.04 17.50 15.69
C GLU A 226 0.44 17.16 15.90
N ALA A 227 0.79 15.87 15.76
CA ALA A 227 2.14 15.38 15.99
C ALA A 227 3.05 15.42 14.75
N VAL A 228 2.49 15.71 13.56
CA VAL A 228 3.22 15.59 12.29
C VAL A 228 4.29 16.66 12.13
N THR A 229 5.50 16.23 11.73
CA THR A 229 6.65 17.09 11.42
C THR A 229 7.08 17.02 9.95
N SER A 230 6.50 16.10 9.16
CA SER A 230 6.78 15.89 7.73
C SER A 230 5.51 15.53 6.98
N ALA A 231 5.53 15.53 5.64
CA ALA A 231 4.36 15.19 4.84
C ALA A 231 3.85 13.77 5.14
N LEU A 232 2.54 13.65 5.35
CA LEU A 232 1.85 12.37 5.56
C LEU A 232 1.47 11.72 4.23
N PRO A 233 1.25 10.39 4.20
CA PRO A 233 0.61 9.71 3.08
C PRO A 233 -0.74 10.35 2.72
N ARG A 234 -1.04 10.44 1.42
CA ARG A 234 -2.28 11.04 0.91
C ARG A 234 -3.56 10.43 1.47
N SER A 235 -3.49 9.19 1.93
CA SER A 235 -4.62 8.50 2.58
C SER A 235 -5.15 9.25 3.82
N PHE A 236 -4.29 9.90 4.61
CA PHE A 236 -4.70 10.72 5.74
C PHE A 236 -5.46 11.97 5.31
N LEU A 237 -4.94 12.67 4.27
CA LEU A 237 -5.61 13.87 3.74
C LEU A 237 -6.95 13.54 3.12
N SER A 238 -7.02 12.48 2.30
CA SER A 238 -8.27 12.02 1.69
C SER A 238 -9.30 11.60 2.75
N THR A 239 -8.86 10.96 3.83
CA THR A 239 -9.71 10.62 4.97
C THR A 239 -10.23 11.88 5.67
N ALA A 240 -9.36 12.84 6.00
CA ALA A 240 -9.76 14.09 6.61
C ALA A 240 -10.75 14.88 5.73
N ALA A 241 -10.51 14.93 4.43
CA ALA A 241 -11.42 15.56 3.48
C ALA A 241 -12.80 14.87 3.45
N ALA A 242 -12.84 13.53 3.57
CA ALA A 242 -14.07 12.76 3.52
C ALA A 242 -14.91 12.84 4.81
N ILE A 243 -14.28 12.67 5.97
CA ILE A 243 -14.99 12.50 7.25
C ILE A 243 -14.56 13.48 8.35
N GLY A 244 -13.48 14.27 8.16
CA GLY A 244 -12.98 15.22 9.17
C GLY A 244 -14.01 16.30 9.46
N ASP A 245 -14.13 16.74 10.70
CA ASP A 245 -15.04 17.79 11.15
C ASP A 245 -14.31 19.12 11.43
N ALA A 246 -15.05 20.09 11.98
CA ALA A 246 -14.49 21.39 12.35
C ALA A 246 -13.31 21.31 13.33
N ASN A 247 -13.24 20.24 14.17
CA ASN A 247 -12.15 20.05 15.12
C ASN A 247 -10.86 19.54 14.46
N CYS A 248 -10.93 19.05 13.20
CA CYS A 248 -9.73 18.71 12.41
C CYS A 248 -9.02 19.94 11.86
N LEU A 249 -9.66 21.11 11.82
CA LEU A 249 -9.11 22.31 11.19
C LEU A 249 -7.90 22.90 11.94
N GLU A 250 -7.93 22.91 13.27
CA GLU A 250 -6.82 23.41 14.07
C GLU A 250 -5.58 22.47 13.98
N PRO A 251 -5.70 21.14 14.10
CA PRO A 251 -4.62 20.19 13.80
C PRO A 251 -4.00 20.37 12.40
N LEU A 252 -4.82 20.49 11.36
CA LEU A 252 -4.35 20.77 10.00
C LEU A 252 -3.60 22.09 9.89
N ALA A 253 -4.07 23.16 10.58
CA ALA A 253 -3.40 24.45 10.60
C ALA A 253 -2.05 24.41 11.32
N ARG A 254 -1.93 23.63 12.40
CA ARG A 254 -0.65 23.38 13.08
C ARG A 254 0.32 22.62 12.20
N ALA A 255 -0.13 21.55 11.51
CA ALA A 255 0.65 20.83 10.53
C ALA A 255 1.14 21.75 9.40
N TRP A 256 0.27 22.67 8.92
CA TRP A 256 0.59 23.67 7.90
C TRP A 256 1.67 24.63 8.39
N ALA A 257 1.58 25.10 9.63
CA ALA A 257 2.59 25.99 10.21
C ALA A 257 3.94 25.26 10.39
N ALA A 258 3.91 23.97 10.81
CA ALA A 258 5.09 23.14 10.97
C ALA A 258 5.75 22.72 9.64
N ALA A 259 5.02 22.77 8.51
CA ALA A 259 5.52 22.37 7.19
C ALA A 259 6.68 23.24 6.64
N GLY A 260 7.02 24.34 7.31
CA GLY A 260 8.18 25.17 6.96
C GLY A 260 8.15 25.69 5.53
N LYS A 261 9.10 25.23 4.70
CA LYS A 261 9.23 25.62 3.27
C LYS A 261 8.57 24.64 2.29
N ASP A 262 7.95 23.56 2.75
CA ASP A 262 7.26 22.61 1.89
C ASP A 262 5.93 23.20 1.40
N LEU A 263 5.99 23.89 0.26
CA LEU A 263 4.83 24.54 -0.35
C LEU A 263 3.78 23.54 -0.85
N ASN A 264 4.22 22.35 -1.31
CA ASN A 264 3.30 21.32 -1.78
C ASN A 264 2.48 20.78 -0.61
N TRP A 265 3.13 20.43 0.49
CA TRP A 265 2.47 19.96 1.69
C TRP A 265 1.51 21.02 2.27
N LYS A 266 1.94 22.27 2.33
CA LYS A 266 1.06 23.39 2.72
C LYS A 266 -0.19 23.50 1.84
N HIS A 267 -0.02 23.38 0.54
CA HIS A 267 -1.14 23.43 -0.40
C HIS A 267 -2.12 22.28 -0.18
N GLU A 268 -1.63 21.05 -0.01
CA GLU A 268 -2.47 19.88 0.25
C GLU A 268 -3.26 20.04 1.56
N LEU A 269 -2.64 20.52 2.64
CA LEU A 269 -3.29 20.79 3.92
C LEU A 269 -4.39 21.87 3.81
N SER A 270 -4.09 22.99 3.13
CA SER A 270 -5.06 24.06 2.89
C SER A 270 -6.26 23.59 2.04
N THR A 271 -5.99 22.78 1.01
CA THR A 271 -7.03 22.18 0.14
C THR A 271 -7.93 21.25 0.94
N THR A 272 -7.33 20.42 1.81
CA THR A 272 -8.07 19.53 2.70
C THR A 272 -8.96 20.31 3.66
N ALA A 273 -8.43 21.35 4.29
CA ALA A 273 -9.19 22.23 5.18
C ALA A 273 -10.35 22.93 4.45
N ALA A 274 -10.12 23.45 3.24
CA ALA A 274 -11.16 24.06 2.43
C ALA A 274 -12.28 23.07 2.09
N THR A 275 -11.94 21.80 1.87
CA THR A 275 -12.93 20.74 1.59
C THR A 275 -13.77 20.45 2.84
N ILE A 276 -13.17 20.32 4.02
CA ILE A 276 -13.87 20.18 5.29
C ILE A 276 -14.79 21.38 5.51
N MET A 277 -14.30 22.60 5.39
CA MET A 277 -15.09 23.81 5.58
C MET A 277 -16.31 23.87 4.67
N ARG A 278 -16.17 23.48 3.40
CA ARG A 278 -17.26 23.44 2.43
C ARG A 278 -18.31 22.42 2.83
N ARG A 279 -17.91 21.21 3.21
CA ARG A 279 -18.81 20.14 3.62
C ARG A 279 -19.56 20.48 4.91
N GLU A 280 -18.86 21.02 5.89
CA GLU A 280 -19.41 21.47 7.18
C GLU A 280 -20.14 22.82 7.11
N LYS A 281 -20.22 23.42 5.91
CA LYS A 281 -20.85 24.75 5.67
C LYS A 281 -20.29 25.86 6.57
N LEU A 282 -19.01 25.78 6.92
CA LEU A 282 -18.34 26.77 7.74
C LEU A 282 -18.05 28.02 6.91
N THR A 283 -18.57 29.16 7.39
CA THR A 283 -18.40 30.45 6.70
C THR A 283 -17.19 31.21 7.27
N GLY A 284 -16.59 32.10 6.45
CA GLY A 284 -15.51 32.97 6.90
C GLY A 284 -15.86 33.91 8.08
N ARG A 285 -17.15 34.06 8.38
CA ARG A 285 -17.66 34.86 9.52
C ARG A 285 -17.81 34.02 10.79
N GLY A 286 -17.76 32.69 10.71
CA GLY A 286 -17.87 31.78 11.84
C GLY A 286 -16.70 31.90 12.83
N ALA A 287 -16.96 31.69 14.11
CA ALA A 287 -15.97 31.84 15.19
C ALA A 287 -14.73 30.97 14.97
N VAL A 288 -14.93 29.71 14.52
CA VAL A 288 -13.82 28.76 14.23
C VAL A 288 -12.89 29.31 13.14
N VAL A 289 -13.46 29.78 12.03
CA VAL A 289 -12.67 30.29 10.90
C VAL A 289 -11.96 31.60 11.25
N LYS A 290 -12.62 32.48 12.02
CA LYS A 290 -11.99 33.71 12.52
C LYS A 290 -10.79 33.39 13.42
N LYS A 291 -10.93 32.43 14.34
CA LYS A 291 -9.84 31.99 15.23
C LYS A 291 -8.68 31.40 14.40
N LEU A 292 -8.98 30.56 13.41
CA LEU A 292 -7.94 29.99 12.54
C LEU A 292 -7.17 31.06 11.77
N ARG A 293 -7.85 32.04 11.18
CA ARG A 293 -7.18 33.13 10.44
C ARG A 293 -6.33 34.02 11.34
N ALA A 294 -6.76 34.23 12.58
CA ALA A 294 -5.98 35.00 13.55
C ALA A 294 -4.70 34.28 13.96
N ASN A 295 -4.79 32.95 14.20
CA ASN A 295 -3.65 32.17 14.70
C ASN A 295 -2.76 31.63 13.58
N PHE A 296 -3.29 31.43 12.37
CA PHE A 296 -2.57 30.85 11.23
C PHE A 296 -2.84 31.67 9.95
N PRO A 297 -2.24 32.87 9.83
CA PRO A 297 -2.43 33.72 8.66
C PRO A 297 -1.96 33.04 7.37
N GLY A 298 -2.82 33.01 6.34
CA GLY A 298 -2.52 32.37 5.04
C GLY A 298 -2.85 30.88 4.95
N PHE A 299 -3.39 30.25 6.00
CA PHE A 299 -3.80 28.85 5.96
C PHE A 299 -5.13 28.64 5.19
N VAL A 300 -6.18 29.47 5.48
CA VAL A 300 -7.54 29.39 4.88
C VAL A 300 -8.10 30.78 4.55
#